data_8cfd83c2cf0307e66d0a193bd304500c
#
_entry.id   8cfd83c2cf0307e66d0a193bd304500c
#
_cell.length_a   1.000
_cell.length_b   1.000
_cell.length_c   1.000
_cell.angle_alpha   90.00
_cell.angle_beta   90.00
_cell.angle_gamma   90.00
#
_symmetry.space_group_name_H-M   'P 1'
#
loop_
_entity.id
_entity.type
_entity.pdbx_description
1 polymer ?
#
loop_
_entity_poly.entity_id
_entity_poly.type
_entity_poly.pdbx_seq_one_letter_code
_entity_poly.pdbx_strand_id
1 'polypeptide(L)'
;RALGGSRPRGGPHPGYPRCSVLGQAGSGGPNRLVVMTASAPFTLILLRHGESEWNAKNLFTGWVDVDLTDKGRAEALRGGQQLKDAGLLPDVVHTSLQRRAINTANISLDAADRHWIPVKRSWRLNERHYGALQGKNKKQTLEEYGETLFMTWRRSFDVPPPPQPADDEFSQAHDPRYADIEGGPPTTECLKDVIARMLPYWESAIVPDLRAGLTVLVAAHGNSLRGIVKHLDGISDEAISGLNIPTGMPLIYHLDDSLKPLIVGGEYLDPAAAKAAAEAVANQGR
;
A
#
# COMPACT_ATOMS: atom_id res chain seq x y z
N ARG A 1 47.66 -14.63 -40.15
CA ARG A 1 46.76 -15.76 -40.43
C ARG A 1 45.43 -15.44 -39.75
N ALA A 2 44.44 -15.06 -40.59
CA ALA A 2 43.05 -14.87 -40.18
C ALA A 2 42.34 -16.23 -40.14
N LEU A 3 41.52 -16.43 -39.12
CA LEU A 3 40.49 -17.44 -39.16
C LEU A 3 39.15 -16.78 -38.83
N GLY A 4 38.31 -16.73 -39.88
CA GLY A 4 36.93 -16.31 -39.83
C GLY A 4 36.06 -17.38 -39.20
N GLY A 5 35.14 -16.95 -38.36
CA GLY A 5 34.04 -17.74 -37.77
C GLY A 5 32.71 -17.10 -38.11
N SER A 6 31.95 -17.73 -38.96
CA SER A 6 30.63 -17.36 -39.45
C SER A 6 29.58 -17.44 -38.37
N ARG A 7 28.73 -16.41 -38.22
CA ARG A 7 27.50 -16.39 -37.40
C ARG A 7 26.38 -17.15 -38.13
N PRO A 8 25.60 -17.99 -37.45
CA PRO A 8 24.37 -18.53 -38.00
C PRO A 8 23.24 -17.50 -37.94
N ARG A 9 22.50 -17.41 -39.06
CA ARG A 9 21.31 -16.56 -39.24
C ARG A 9 20.13 -17.15 -38.44
N GLY A 10 19.45 -16.30 -37.68
CA GLY A 10 18.22 -16.66 -36.98
C GLY A 10 17.09 -16.97 -37.97
N GLY A 11 16.42 -18.09 -37.74
CA GLY A 11 15.17 -18.44 -38.40
C GLY A 11 13.96 -17.72 -37.78
N PRO A 12 12.82 -17.66 -38.52
CA PRO A 12 11.65 -16.88 -38.06
C PRO A 12 10.89 -17.59 -36.95
N HIS A 13 10.45 -16.80 -35.95
CA HIS A 13 9.55 -17.24 -34.88
C HIS A 13 8.16 -17.66 -35.47
N PRO A 14 7.54 -18.73 -34.94
CA PRO A 14 6.21 -19.12 -35.36
C PRO A 14 5.16 -18.11 -34.87
N GLY A 15 4.39 -17.54 -35.80
CA GLY A 15 3.30 -16.63 -35.53
C GLY A 15 2.10 -17.35 -34.88
N TYR A 16 1.49 -16.66 -33.90
CA TYR A 16 0.21 -17.06 -33.32
C TYR A 16 -0.93 -16.97 -34.38
N PRO A 17 -1.87 -17.90 -34.39
CA PRO A 17 -2.98 -17.88 -35.33
C PRO A 17 -3.96 -16.76 -34.98
N ARG A 18 -4.25 -15.89 -35.96
CA ARG A 18 -5.38 -14.95 -35.93
C ARG A 18 -6.67 -15.75 -36.15
N CYS A 19 -7.57 -15.77 -35.16
CA CYS A 19 -8.95 -16.21 -35.38
C CYS A 19 -9.72 -15.11 -36.10
N SER A 20 -10.03 -15.34 -37.38
CA SER A 20 -11.04 -14.58 -38.12
C SER A 20 -12.38 -15.28 -37.93
N VAL A 21 -13.33 -14.63 -37.29
CA VAL A 21 -14.72 -15.08 -37.21
C VAL A 21 -15.52 -14.35 -38.28
N LEU A 22 -15.91 -15.10 -39.33
CA LEU A 22 -16.94 -14.68 -40.29
C LEU A 22 -18.31 -14.87 -39.66
N GLY A 23 -19.09 -13.78 -39.59
CA GLY A 23 -20.46 -13.80 -39.12
C GLY A 23 -21.43 -14.45 -40.07
N GLN A 24 -22.38 -15.20 -39.52
CA GLN A 24 -23.68 -15.46 -40.17
C GLN A 24 -24.79 -14.88 -39.31
N ALA A 25 -25.62 -14.08 -39.92
CA ALA A 25 -26.85 -13.55 -39.36
C ALA A 25 -27.90 -14.66 -39.27
N GLY A 26 -28.44 -14.85 -38.07
CA GLY A 26 -29.54 -15.75 -37.76
C GLY A 26 -30.57 -15.03 -36.88
N SER A 27 -31.81 -15.07 -37.28
CA SER A 27 -33.04 -14.42 -36.85
C SER A 27 -33.45 -14.62 -35.40
N GLY A 28 -33.88 -13.55 -34.74
CA GLY A 28 -35.06 -13.48 -33.87
C GLY A 28 -35.08 -14.37 -32.61
N GLY A 29 -34.61 -13.84 -31.46
CA GLY A 29 -34.93 -14.32 -30.11
C GLY A 29 -34.86 -13.15 -29.10
N PRO A 30 -35.57 -13.21 -27.94
CA PRO A 30 -35.76 -12.07 -27.07
C PRO A 30 -34.44 -11.50 -26.53
N ASN A 31 -34.35 -10.20 -26.57
CA ASN A 31 -33.25 -9.38 -26.12
C ASN A 31 -32.81 -9.78 -24.71
N ARG A 32 -31.88 -10.70 -24.61
CA ARG A 32 -31.14 -10.93 -23.38
C ARG A 32 -30.13 -9.80 -23.30
N LEU A 33 -30.40 -8.80 -22.44
CA LEU A 33 -29.38 -7.82 -22.04
C LEU A 33 -28.17 -8.63 -21.56
N VAL A 34 -27.17 -8.76 -22.41
CA VAL A 34 -25.85 -9.16 -21.99
C VAL A 34 -25.35 -7.98 -21.20
N VAL A 35 -25.49 -8.03 -19.88
CA VAL A 35 -24.74 -7.17 -18.98
C VAL A 35 -23.28 -7.56 -19.24
N MET A 36 -22.61 -6.78 -20.08
CA MET A 36 -21.17 -6.84 -20.21
C MET A 36 -20.65 -6.39 -18.82
N THR A 37 -20.35 -7.34 -17.96
CA THR A 37 -19.53 -7.04 -16.78
C THR A 37 -18.24 -6.47 -17.33
N ALA A 38 -18.06 -5.16 -17.16
CA ALA A 38 -16.82 -4.51 -17.49
C ALA A 38 -15.72 -5.27 -16.75
N SER A 39 -14.81 -5.93 -17.49
CA SER A 39 -13.63 -6.52 -16.88
C SER A 39 -12.85 -5.36 -16.27
N ALA A 40 -12.47 -5.48 -15.02
CA ALA A 40 -11.66 -4.48 -14.36
C ALA A 40 -10.31 -4.37 -15.11
N PRO A 41 -9.98 -3.26 -15.75
CA PRO A 41 -8.74 -3.15 -16.51
C PRO A 41 -7.52 -3.06 -15.62
N PHE A 42 -7.67 -2.64 -14.36
CA PHE A 42 -6.53 -2.42 -13.47
C PHE A 42 -6.71 -3.12 -12.13
N THR A 43 -5.62 -3.72 -11.64
CA THR A 43 -5.57 -4.38 -10.32
C THR A 43 -4.54 -3.69 -9.42
N LEU A 44 -5.01 -3.18 -8.30
CA LEU A 44 -4.21 -2.58 -7.25
C LEU A 44 -4.34 -3.40 -5.97
N ILE A 45 -3.21 -3.76 -5.38
CA ILE A 45 -3.13 -4.50 -4.11
C ILE A 45 -2.52 -3.58 -3.06
N LEU A 46 -3.22 -3.35 -1.96
CA LEU A 46 -2.72 -2.60 -0.82
C LEU A 46 -2.37 -3.57 0.30
N LEU A 47 -1.14 -3.47 0.82
CA LEU A 47 -0.66 -4.33 1.90
C LEU A 47 -0.01 -3.48 2.99
N ARG A 48 -0.64 -3.41 4.16
CA ARG A 48 -0.02 -2.79 5.32
C ARG A 48 1.08 -3.71 5.85
N HIS A 49 2.23 -3.12 6.25
CA HIS A 49 3.31 -3.87 6.87
C HIS A 49 2.81 -4.72 8.04
N GLY A 50 3.45 -5.88 8.27
CA GLY A 50 3.20 -6.75 9.41
C GLY A 50 3.45 -6.05 10.75
N GLU A 51 3.08 -6.69 11.86
CA GLU A 51 3.32 -6.14 13.19
C GLU A 51 4.79 -5.76 13.37
N SER A 52 5.05 -4.50 13.78
CA SER A 52 6.38 -4.02 14.11
C SER A 52 6.66 -4.13 15.61
N GLU A 53 7.95 -4.08 15.99
CA GLU A 53 8.39 -4.08 17.39
C GLU A 53 7.65 -3.02 18.22
N TRP A 54 7.42 -1.83 17.67
CA TRP A 54 6.71 -0.77 18.38
C TRP A 54 5.19 -0.88 18.32
N ASN A 55 4.64 -1.61 17.34
CA ASN A 55 3.23 -2.01 17.42
C ASN A 55 3.00 -2.95 18.61
N ALA A 56 3.87 -3.96 18.77
CA ALA A 56 3.80 -4.91 19.90
C ALA A 56 3.96 -4.22 21.27
N LYS A 57 4.80 -3.19 21.36
CA LYS A 57 5.01 -2.37 22.57
C LYS A 57 3.95 -1.28 22.75
N ASN A 58 2.97 -1.16 21.86
CA ASN A 58 1.94 -0.11 21.86
C ASN A 58 2.51 1.32 21.83
N LEU A 59 3.61 1.55 21.08
CA LEU A 59 4.25 2.86 20.93
C LEU A 59 3.80 3.56 19.64
N PHE A 60 3.84 4.90 19.64
CA PHE A 60 3.75 5.69 18.42
C PHE A 60 5.03 5.54 17.60
N THR A 61 4.94 4.99 16.39
CA THR A 61 6.14 4.68 15.58
C THR A 61 6.52 5.82 14.63
N GLY A 62 5.58 6.28 13.83
CA GLY A 62 5.85 7.34 12.84
C GLY A 62 6.99 7.00 11.88
N TRP A 63 7.98 7.90 11.81
CA TRP A 63 9.15 7.75 10.95
C TRP A 63 10.33 7.03 11.61
N VAL A 64 10.23 6.66 12.88
CA VAL A 64 11.23 5.81 13.52
C VAL A 64 11.32 4.46 12.80
N ASP A 65 12.53 4.03 12.46
CA ASP A 65 12.75 2.88 11.57
C ASP A 65 12.96 1.58 12.35
N VAL A 66 11.87 1.08 12.93
CA VAL A 66 11.82 -0.21 13.64
C VAL A 66 11.52 -1.37 12.70
N ASP A 67 11.94 -2.58 13.08
CA ASP A 67 11.71 -3.79 12.29
C ASP A 67 10.37 -4.47 12.62
N LEU A 68 10.08 -5.54 11.89
CA LEU A 68 8.98 -6.46 12.13
C LEU A 68 9.29 -7.37 13.32
N THR A 69 8.25 -7.75 14.07
CA THR A 69 8.31 -8.89 14.99
C THR A 69 8.25 -10.21 14.19
N ASP A 70 8.52 -11.34 14.86
CA ASP A 70 8.32 -12.67 14.24
C ASP A 70 6.87 -12.86 13.78
N LYS A 71 5.91 -12.36 14.55
CA LYS A 71 4.50 -12.32 14.14
C LYS A 71 4.29 -11.48 12.88
N GLY A 72 4.89 -10.29 12.81
CA GLY A 72 4.81 -9.44 11.63
C GLY A 72 5.44 -10.08 10.39
N ARG A 73 6.51 -10.83 10.54
CA ARG A 73 7.12 -11.62 9.45
C ARG A 73 6.19 -12.74 9.00
N ALA A 74 5.54 -13.44 9.93
CA ALA A 74 4.55 -14.47 9.62
C ALA A 74 3.29 -13.88 8.95
N GLU A 75 2.87 -12.67 9.34
CA GLU A 75 1.78 -11.94 8.68
C GLU A 75 2.13 -11.61 7.22
N ALA A 76 3.35 -11.12 6.97
CA ALA A 76 3.85 -10.83 5.62
C ALA A 76 3.94 -12.08 4.74
N LEU A 77 4.44 -13.18 5.29
CA LEU A 77 4.51 -14.48 4.61
C LEU A 77 3.10 -14.96 4.20
N ARG A 78 2.16 -14.91 5.14
CA ARG A 78 0.76 -15.30 4.89
C ARG A 78 0.12 -14.42 3.82
N GLY A 79 0.34 -13.10 3.87
CA GLY A 79 -0.16 -12.17 2.84
C GLY A 79 0.35 -12.52 1.45
N GLY A 80 1.64 -12.83 1.30
CA GLY A 80 2.22 -13.28 0.03
C GLY A 80 1.65 -14.62 -0.45
N GLN A 81 1.44 -15.57 0.46
CA GLN A 81 0.82 -16.86 0.13
C GLN A 81 -0.63 -16.69 -0.33
N GLN A 82 -1.41 -15.83 0.33
CA GLN A 82 -2.79 -15.52 -0.09
C GLN A 82 -2.82 -14.92 -1.50
N LEU A 83 -1.90 -14.03 -1.85
CA LEU A 83 -1.79 -13.49 -3.21
C LEU A 83 -1.49 -14.59 -4.23
N LYS A 84 -0.57 -15.50 -3.91
CA LYS A 84 -0.22 -16.64 -4.76
C LYS A 84 -1.40 -17.56 -4.99
N ASP A 85 -2.08 -17.96 -3.92
CA ASP A 85 -3.22 -18.89 -3.97
C ASP A 85 -4.42 -18.29 -4.74
N ALA A 86 -4.60 -16.97 -4.66
CA ALA A 86 -5.61 -16.25 -5.41
C ALA A 86 -5.22 -15.96 -6.87
N GLY A 87 -3.99 -16.25 -7.30
CA GLY A 87 -3.49 -15.92 -8.63
C GLY A 87 -3.29 -14.42 -8.86
N LEU A 88 -3.27 -13.60 -7.80
CA LEU A 88 -3.09 -12.14 -7.84
C LEU A 88 -1.61 -11.79 -7.71
N LEU A 89 -0.83 -12.18 -8.70
CA LEU A 89 0.62 -12.02 -8.69
C LEU A 89 1.03 -10.62 -9.13
N PRO A 90 1.72 -9.82 -8.28
CA PRO A 90 2.14 -8.48 -8.64
C PRO A 90 3.23 -8.49 -9.73
N ASP A 91 3.22 -7.46 -10.59
CA ASP A 91 4.23 -7.21 -11.61
C ASP A 91 5.20 -6.09 -11.20
N VAL A 92 4.82 -5.24 -10.24
CA VAL A 92 5.63 -4.18 -9.67
C VAL A 92 5.22 -3.91 -8.23
N VAL A 93 6.18 -3.53 -7.40
CA VAL A 93 5.93 -3.11 -6.02
C VAL A 93 6.32 -1.66 -5.81
N HIS A 94 5.44 -0.90 -5.15
CA HIS A 94 5.75 0.38 -4.55
C HIS A 94 5.81 0.24 -3.04
N THR A 95 6.87 0.76 -2.39
CA THR A 95 6.99 0.73 -0.94
C THR A 95 7.66 1.99 -0.41
N SER A 96 7.66 2.15 0.91
CA SER A 96 8.28 3.28 1.60
C SER A 96 9.79 3.10 1.75
N LEU A 97 10.45 4.04 2.45
CA LEU A 97 11.84 3.94 2.87
C LEU A 97 12.02 3.33 4.27
N GLN A 98 10.94 2.85 4.88
CA GLN A 98 10.96 2.31 6.24
C GLN A 98 11.04 0.78 6.21
N ARG A 99 12.00 0.20 7.00
CA ARG A 99 12.36 -1.22 6.93
C ARG A 99 11.19 -2.16 7.13
N ARG A 100 10.24 -1.86 8.02
CA ARG A 100 9.08 -2.73 8.26
C ARG A 100 8.21 -2.93 7.02
N ALA A 101 8.04 -1.87 6.17
CA ALA A 101 7.30 -2.00 4.92
C ALA A 101 8.15 -2.68 3.83
N ILE A 102 9.44 -2.36 3.76
CA ILE A 102 10.40 -3.01 2.84
C ILE A 102 10.47 -4.51 3.14
N ASN A 103 10.63 -4.89 4.41
CA ASN A 103 10.71 -6.30 4.81
C ASN A 103 9.39 -7.04 4.56
N THR A 104 8.23 -6.39 4.80
CA THR A 104 6.93 -6.95 4.44
C THR A 104 6.84 -7.21 2.94
N ALA A 105 7.21 -6.24 2.12
CA ALA A 105 7.23 -6.40 0.66
C ALA A 105 8.12 -7.59 0.25
N ASN A 106 9.37 -7.63 0.73
CA ASN A 106 10.32 -8.68 0.38
C ASN A 106 9.82 -10.07 0.77
N ILE A 107 9.30 -10.24 2.00
CA ILE A 107 8.79 -11.52 2.49
C ILE A 107 7.54 -11.94 1.69
N SER A 108 6.63 -11.02 1.41
CA SER A 108 5.42 -11.32 0.64
C SER A 108 5.74 -11.68 -0.81
N LEU A 109 6.72 -11.00 -1.43
CA LEU A 109 7.16 -11.32 -2.80
C LEU A 109 7.85 -12.68 -2.87
N ASP A 110 8.68 -13.02 -1.89
CA ASP A 110 9.33 -14.32 -1.81
C ASP A 110 8.27 -15.44 -1.70
N ALA A 111 7.29 -15.27 -0.80
CA ALA A 111 6.18 -16.22 -0.64
C ALA A 111 5.31 -16.36 -1.91
N ALA A 112 5.18 -15.31 -2.69
CA ALA A 112 4.44 -15.29 -3.95
C ALA A 112 5.27 -15.73 -5.18
N ASP A 113 6.53 -16.15 -5.01
CA ASP A 113 7.51 -16.42 -6.10
C ASP A 113 7.69 -15.21 -7.04
N ARG A 114 7.66 -13.98 -6.50
CA ARG A 114 7.74 -12.71 -7.25
C ARG A 114 8.89 -11.81 -6.79
N HIS A 115 9.88 -12.31 -6.05
CA HIS A 115 11.01 -11.52 -5.53
C HIS A 115 11.87 -10.86 -6.62
N TRP A 116 11.76 -11.29 -7.87
CA TRP A 116 12.52 -10.79 -9.03
C TRP A 116 11.89 -9.57 -9.72
N ILE A 117 10.67 -9.15 -9.36
CA ILE A 117 9.98 -8.01 -10.00
C ILE A 117 10.56 -6.66 -9.56
N PRO A 118 10.33 -5.57 -10.33
CA PRO A 118 10.78 -4.24 -9.94
C PRO A 118 10.17 -3.77 -8.62
N VAL A 119 11.03 -3.15 -7.78
CA VAL A 119 10.63 -2.53 -6.50
C VAL A 119 10.97 -1.04 -6.53
N LYS A 120 9.95 -0.18 -6.46
CA LYS A 120 10.06 1.27 -6.43
C LYS A 120 9.87 1.78 -4.99
N ARG A 121 10.82 2.56 -4.48
CA ARG A 121 10.77 3.08 -3.11
C ARG A 121 10.59 4.59 -3.12
N SER A 122 9.75 5.10 -2.21
CA SER A 122 9.54 6.54 -2.05
C SER A 122 9.22 6.89 -0.61
N TRP A 123 9.86 7.95 -0.06
CA TRP A 123 9.49 8.51 1.24
C TRP A 123 8.03 8.99 1.29
N ARG A 124 7.45 9.30 0.13
CA ARG A 124 6.04 9.73 0.02
C ARG A 124 5.04 8.64 0.43
N LEU A 125 5.49 7.38 0.53
CA LEU A 125 4.72 6.25 1.07
C LEU A 125 5.04 5.95 2.54
N ASN A 126 5.93 6.71 3.20
CA ASN A 126 6.22 6.52 4.63
C ASN A 126 4.95 6.65 5.48
N GLU A 127 5.00 6.13 6.70
CA GLU A 127 3.97 6.35 7.71
C GLU A 127 3.84 7.84 8.03
N ARG A 128 2.73 8.25 8.62
CA ARG A 128 2.52 9.58 9.15
C ARG A 128 3.56 9.88 10.23
N HIS A 129 4.15 11.06 10.18
CA HIS A 129 5.06 11.52 11.22
C HIS A 129 4.28 11.93 12.46
N TYR A 130 4.49 11.24 13.58
CA TYR A 130 3.74 11.49 14.81
C TYR A 130 4.33 12.59 15.70
N GLY A 131 5.28 13.38 15.20
CA GLY A 131 5.86 14.50 15.93
C GLY A 131 6.47 14.09 17.27
N ALA A 132 6.25 14.88 18.30
CA ALA A 132 6.74 14.63 19.65
C ALA A 132 6.09 13.40 20.35
N LEU A 133 5.15 12.72 19.68
CA LEU A 133 4.58 11.47 20.20
C LEU A 133 5.40 10.23 19.80
N GLN A 134 6.36 10.34 18.86
CA GLN A 134 7.22 9.21 18.48
C GLN A 134 7.94 8.65 19.73
N GLY A 135 7.90 7.32 19.90
CA GLY A 135 8.45 6.63 21.07
C GLY A 135 7.54 6.60 22.29
N LYS A 136 6.52 7.45 22.39
CA LYS A 136 5.59 7.46 23.53
C LYS A 136 4.64 6.27 23.50
N ASN A 137 4.31 5.72 24.69
CA ASN A 137 3.32 4.68 24.82
C ASN A 137 1.91 5.25 24.68
N LYS A 138 1.09 4.63 23.84
CA LYS A 138 -0.26 5.12 23.54
C LYS A 138 -1.19 5.17 24.73
N LYS A 139 -1.11 4.16 25.64
CA LYS A 139 -1.92 4.14 26.85
C LYS A 139 -1.52 5.26 27.81
N GLN A 140 -0.22 5.43 28.05
CA GLN A 140 0.30 6.52 28.88
C GLN A 140 -0.04 7.89 28.28
N THR A 141 0.04 8.05 26.95
CA THR A 141 -0.37 9.28 26.28
C THR A 141 -1.86 9.57 26.46
N LEU A 142 -2.70 8.54 26.41
CA LEU A 142 -4.13 8.66 26.69
C LEU A 142 -4.38 9.11 28.15
N GLU A 143 -3.68 8.53 29.11
CA GLU A 143 -3.78 8.86 30.54
C GLU A 143 -3.29 10.30 30.81
N GLU A 144 -2.21 10.73 30.17
CA GLU A 144 -1.59 12.06 30.34
C GLU A 144 -2.41 13.20 29.74
N TYR A 145 -2.93 13.02 28.49
CA TYR A 145 -3.56 14.10 27.71
C TYR A 145 -5.08 13.98 27.64
N GLY A 146 -5.66 12.89 28.10
CA GLY A 146 -7.08 12.61 28.03
C GLY A 146 -7.56 12.15 26.65
N GLU A 147 -8.75 11.53 26.62
CA GLU A 147 -9.27 10.86 25.42
C GLU A 147 -9.48 11.82 24.24
N THR A 148 -10.00 13.01 24.49
CA THR A 148 -10.32 13.97 23.43
C THR A 148 -9.07 14.37 22.64
N LEU A 149 -7.99 14.78 23.33
CA LEU A 149 -6.76 15.24 22.69
C LEU A 149 -6.01 14.08 22.05
N PHE A 150 -5.93 12.93 22.76
CA PHE A 150 -5.34 11.70 22.24
C PHE A 150 -6.01 11.26 20.92
N MET A 151 -7.36 11.23 20.87
CA MET A 151 -8.11 10.85 19.68
C MET A 151 -7.94 11.89 18.56
N THR A 152 -7.90 13.17 18.89
CA THR A 152 -7.61 14.24 17.91
C THR A 152 -6.27 14.00 17.23
N TRP A 153 -5.19 13.85 17.98
CA TRP A 153 -3.87 13.60 17.41
C TRP A 153 -3.76 12.27 16.67
N ARG A 154 -4.50 11.27 17.11
CA ARG A 154 -4.45 9.93 16.51
C ARG A 154 -5.30 9.80 15.26
N ARG A 155 -6.45 10.46 15.19
CA ARG A 155 -7.52 10.18 14.22
C ARG A 155 -7.97 11.35 13.37
N SER A 156 -7.76 12.59 13.81
CA SER A 156 -8.16 13.78 13.04
C SER A 156 -7.54 13.76 11.65
N PHE A 157 -8.30 14.28 10.69
CA PHE A 157 -7.84 14.45 9.32
C PHE A 157 -6.78 15.55 9.21
N ASP A 158 -6.96 16.68 9.89
CA ASP A 158 -6.23 17.93 9.68
C ASP A 158 -5.51 18.50 10.91
N VAL A 159 -5.60 17.82 12.08
CA VAL A 159 -4.89 18.27 13.30
C VAL A 159 -3.69 17.35 13.55
N PRO A 160 -2.46 17.85 13.38
CA PRO A 160 -1.24 17.09 13.67
C PRO A 160 -0.98 17.02 15.18
N PRO A 161 -0.20 16.03 15.64
CA PRO A 161 0.42 16.06 16.95
C PRO A 161 1.40 17.22 17.10
N PRO A 162 1.85 17.58 18.33
CA PRO A 162 2.91 18.55 18.53
C PRO A 162 4.16 18.22 17.70
N PRO A 163 4.84 19.22 17.11
CA PRO A 163 6.04 18.95 16.32
C PRO A 163 7.15 18.35 17.16
N GLN A 164 7.97 17.52 16.54
CA GLN A 164 9.14 16.91 17.16
C GLN A 164 10.19 17.98 17.43
N PRO A 165 10.78 18.06 18.63
CA PRO A 165 11.92 18.91 18.93
C PRO A 165 13.12 18.60 18.02
N ALA A 166 13.92 19.61 17.71
CA ALA A 166 15.07 19.44 16.80
C ALA A 166 16.16 18.53 17.37
N ASP A 167 16.28 18.45 18.69
CA ASP A 167 17.24 17.65 19.45
C ASP A 167 16.66 16.30 19.93
N ASP A 168 15.48 15.94 19.45
CA ASP A 168 14.85 14.65 19.80
C ASP A 168 15.69 13.47 19.26
N GLU A 169 15.87 12.43 20.08
CA GLU A 169 16.64 11.23 19.75
C GLU A 169 16.09 10.48 18.51
N PHE A 170 14.80 10.63 18.21
CA PHE A 170 14.13 10.04 17.06
C PHE A 170 14.03 10.99 15.86
N SER A 171 14.78 12.10 15.84
CA SER A 171 14.76 13.05 14.73
C SER A 171 15.35 12.44 13.46
N GLN A 172 14.70 12.70 12.32
CA GLN A 172 15.16 12.31 10.99
C GLN A 172 15.94 13.42 10.28
N ALA A 173 16.24 14.54 10.93
CA ALA A 173 16.88 15.72 10.32
C ALA A 173 18.21 15.42 9.62
N HIS A 174 18.93 14.41 10.07
CA HIS A 174 20.25 14.01 9.52
C HIS A 174 20.22 12.62 8.87
N ASP A 175 19.05 12.04 8.65
CA ASP A 175 18.94 10.73 8.01
C ASP A 175 19.18 10.87 6.49
N PRO A 176 20.19 10.20 5.93
CA PRO A 176 20.53 10.32 4.50
C PRO A 176 19.43 9.87 3.55
N ARG A 177 18.47 9.05 4.02
CA ARG A 177 17.31 8.62 3.23
C ARG A 177 16.39 9.79 2.85
N TYR A 178 16.47 10.90 3.57
CA TYR A 178 15.58 12.06 3.45
C TYR A 178 16.32 13.35 3.05
N ALA A 179 17.59 13.24 2.68
CA ALA A 179 18.44 14.39 2.32
C ALA A 179 17.90 15.20 1.14
N ASP A 180 17.19 14.53 0.21
CA ASP A 180 16.64 15.17 -0.99
C ASP A 180 15.23 15.75 -0.78
N ILE A 181 14.70 15.74 0.44
CA ILE A 181 13.41 16.39 0.71
C ILE A 181 13.61 17.89 0.82
N GLU A 182 13.00 18.63 -0.10
CA GLU A 182 13.00 20.09 -0.04
C GLU A 182 12.37 20.58 1.27
N GLY A 183 13.08 21.42 2.01
CA GLY A 183 12.69 21.86 3.35
C GLY A 183 12.96 20.86 4.47
N GLY A 184 13.56 19.70 4.17
CA GLY A 184 13.85 18.64 5.13
C GLY A 184 12.66 17.71 5.40
N PRO A 185 12.88 16.64 6.21
CA PRO A 185 11.81 15.75 6.64
C PRO A 185 10.78 16.47 7.50
N PRO A 186 9.49 16.06 7.47
CA PRO A 186 8.47 16.69 8.33
C PRO A 186 8.79 16.45 9.80
N THR A 187 8.45 17.42 10.64
CA THR A 187 8.56 17.30 12.11
C THR A 187 7.25 16.86 12.76
N THR A 188 6.15 16.88 12.04
CA THR A 188 4.83 16.37 12.42
C THR A 188 3.93 16.30 11.18
N GLU A 189 2.93 15.43 11.19
CA GLU A 189 1.94 15.34 10.12
C GLU A 189 0.55 14.98 10.68
N CYS A 190 -0.50 15.57 10.10
CA CYS A 190 -1.85 15.02 10.10
C CYS A 190 -2.08 14.14 8.85
N LEU A 191 -3.26 13.53 8.71
CA LEU A 191 -3.56 12.69 7.54
C LEU A 191 -3.60 13.50 6.24
N LYS A 192 -4.06 14.74 6.28
CA LYS A 192 -4.08 15.68 5.14
C LYS A 192 -2.68 15.88 4.58
N ASP A 193 -1.67 16.05 5.43
CA ASP A 193 -0.27 16.21 5.01
C ASP A 193 0.27 14.95 4.33
N VAL A 194 -0.04 13.77 4.89
CA VAL A 194 0.32 12.48 4.27
C VAL A 194 -0.28 12.35 2.88
N ILE A 195 -1.54 12.73 2.70
CA ILE A 195 -2.21 12.70 1.40
C ILE A 195 -1.57 13.70 0.44
N ALA A 196 -1.28 14.90 0.89
CA ALA A 196 -0.65 15.95 0.06
C ALA A 196 0.71 15.51 -0.50
N ARG A 197 1.53 14.78 0.28
CA ARG A 197 2.81 14.24 -0.22
C ARG A 197 2.67 12.95 -1.00
N MET A 198 1.64 12.15 -0.76
CA MET A 198 1.42 10.87 -1.40
C MET A 198 0.83 11.01 -2.80
N LEU A 199 -0.15 11.90 -3.00
CA LEU A 199 -0.85 12.05 -4.28
C LEU A 199 0.07 12.36 -5.48
N PRO A 200 1.09 13.22 -5.40
CA PRO A 200 2.01 13.41 -6.51
C PRO A 200 2.76 12.13 -6.90
N TYR A 201 3.05 11.25 -5.95
CA TYR A 201 3.66 9.94 -6.22
C TYR A 201 2.66 8.94 -6.81
N TRP A 202 1.43 8.97 -6.32
CA TRP A 202 0.32 8.20 -6.89
C TRP A 202 0.18 8.52 -8.38
N GLU A 203 0.08 9.80 -8.75
CA GLU A 203 -0.13 10.23 -10.12
C GLU A 203 1.09 9.99 -11.02
N SER A 204 2.30 10.22 -10.52
CA SER A 204 3.53 10.15 -11.34
C SER A 204 4.17 8.78 -11.41
N ALA A 205 3.87 7.85 -10.50
CA ALA A 205 4.52 6.55 -10.42
C ALA A 205 3.54 5.37 -10.39
N ILE A 206 2.51 5.40 -9.54
CA ILE A 206 1.58 4.27 -9.38
C ILE A 206 0.59 4.21 -10.55
N VAL A 207 -0.03 5.33 -10.90
CA VAL A 207 -0.99 5.40 -12.02
C VAL A 207 -0.36 4.99 -13.36
N PRO A 208 0.85 5.40 -13.74
CA PRO A 208 1.49 4.92 -14.96
C PRO A 208 1.67 3.41 -15.00
N ASP A 209 2.03 2.77 -13.88
CA ASP A 209 2.18 1.31 -13.83
C ASP A 209 0.81 0.61 -13.96
N LEU A 210 -0.24 1.11 -13.31
CA LEU A 210 -1.61 0.61 -13.50
C LEU A 210 -2.04 0.73 -14.97
N ARG A 211 -1.83 1.91 -15.58
CA ARG A 211 -2.20 2.16 -16.99
C ARG A 211 -1.38 1.34 -18.00
N ALA A 212 -0.20 0.87 -17.61
CA ALA A 212 0.57 -0.10 -18.37
C ALA A 212 -0.01 -1.53 -18.28
N GLY A 213 -1.10 -1.74 -17.54
CA GLY A 213 -1.75 -3.03 -17.35
C GLY A 213 -1.06 -3.93 -16.31
N LEU A 214 -0.17 -3.37 -15.49
CA LEU A 214 0.52 -4.12 -14.45
C LEU A 214 -0.37 -4.32 -13.22
N THR A 215 -0.27 -5.48 -12.60
CA THR A 215 -0.77 -5.71 -11.24
C THR A 215 0.16 -5.03 -10.26
N VAL A 216 -0.32 -3.97 -9.61
CA VAL A 216 0.49 -3.11 -8.74
C VAL A 216 0.28 -3.49 -7.28
N LEU A 217 1.37 -3.80 -6.55
CA LEU A 217 1.36 -3.94 -5.10
C LEU A 217 1.91 -2.67 -4.44
N VAL A 218 1.15 -2.10 -3.50
CA VAL A 218 1.63 -1.02 -2.61
C VAL A 218 1.77 -1.59 -1.20
N ALA A 219 3.01 -1.88 -0.79
CA ALA A 219 3.33 -2.33 0.55
C ALA A 219 3.78 -1.14 1.40
N ALA A 220 2.91 -0.66 2.30
CA ALA A 220 3.13 0.59 3.01
C ALA A 220 2.56 0.58 4.44
N HIS A 221 2.01 1.70 4.92
CA HIS A 221 1.67 1.91 6.33
C HIS A 221 0.20 2.27 6.51
N GLY A 222 -0.25 2.25 7.78
CA GLY A 222 -1.64 2.52 8.11
C GLY A 222 -2.15 3.85 7.55
N ASN A 223 -1.42 4.95 7.73
CA ASN A 223 -1.90 6.26 7.28
C ASN A 223 -1.66 6.51 5.78
N SER A 224 -0.55 6.06 5.21
CA SER A 224 -0.34 6.20 3.75
C SER A 224 -1.38 5.39 2.96
N LEU A 225 -1.71 4.18 3.38
CA LEU A 225 -2.76 3.38 2.74
C LEU A 225 -4.17 3.95 2.98
N ARG A 226 -4.46 4.48 4.18
CA ARG A 226 -5.72 5.23 4.43
C ARG A 226 -5.86 6.42 3.49
N GLY A 227 -4.76 7.09 3.17
CA GLY A 227 -4.74 8.17 2.19
C GLY A 227 -5.12 7.69 0.79
N ILE A 228 -4.58 6.56 0.34
CA ILE A 228 -4.93 5.94 -0.95
C ILE A 228 -6.40 5.52 -0.97
N VAL A 229 -6.87 4.81 0.06
CA VAL A 229 -8.27 4.38 0.16
C VAL A 229 -9.23 5.57 0.17
N LYS A 230 -8.92 6.63 0.96
CA LYS A 230 -9.73 7.87 0.95
C LYS A 230 -9.83 8.48 -0.44
N HIS A 231 -8.72 8.51 -1.18
CA HIS A 231 -8.69 9.04 -2.54
C HIS A 231 -9.52 8.21 -3.52
N LEU A 232 -9.41 6.88 -3.46
CA LEU A 232 -10.13 5.96 -4.34
C LEU A 232 -11.63 5.95 -4.08
N ASP A 233 -12.02 5.84 -2.81
CA ASP A 233 -13.40 5.64 -2.39
C ASP A 233 -14.17 6.95 -2.17
N GLY A 234 -13.50 8.11 -2.25
CA GLY A 234 -14.13 9.42 -1.99
C GLY A 234 -14.60 9.58 -0.54
N ILE A 235 -13.93 8.97 0.44
CA ILE A 235 -14.33 9.04 1.85
C ILE A 235 -14.20 10.48 2.35
N SER A 236 -15.21 10.98 3.12
CA SER A 236 -15.17 12.33 3.69
C SER A 236 -14.05 12.49 4.74
N ASP A 237 -13.73 13.74 5.09
CA ASP A 237 -12.72 14.05 6.10
C ASP A 237 -13.12 13.57 7.50
N GLU A 238 -14.41 13.57 7.80
CA GLU A 238 -14.98 13.07 9.06
C GLU A 238 -14.96 11.53 9.10
N ALA A 239 -15.41 10.90 8.02
CA ALA A 239 -15.58 9.44 7.95
C ALA A 239 -14.25 8.70 7.96
N ILE A 240 -13.16 9.29 7.44
CA ILE A 240 -11.84 8.66 7.37
C ILE A 240 -11.28 8.29 8.75
N SER A 241 -11.72 8.97 9.82
CA SER A 241 -11.30 8.67 11.18
C SER A 241 -11.62 7.24 11.61
N GLY A 242 -12.70 6.66 11.09
CA GLY A 242 -13.17 5.30 11.37
C GLY A 242 -12.45 4.20 10.60
N LEU A 243 -11.73 4.52 9.51
CA LEU A 243 -11.08 3.51 8.69
C LEU A 243 -9.84 2.93 9.39
N ASN A 244 -9.76 1.60 9.48
CA ASN A 244 -8.59 0.87 9.96
C ASN A 244 -8.17 -0.16 8.93
N ILE A 245 -6.88 -0.20 8.61
CA ILE A 245 -6.29 -1.18 7.71
C ILE A 245 -5.47 -2.17 8.55
N PRO A 246 -5.83 -3.46 8.55
CA PRO A 246 -5.12 -4.48 9.31
C PRO A 246 -3.71 -4.74 8.76
N THR A 247 -2.81 -5.26 9.60
CA THR A 247 -1.45 -5.62 9.22
C THR A 247 -1.42 -6.93 8.42
N GLY A 248 -0.55 -7.00 7.40
CA GLY A 248 -0.25 -8.23 6.67
C GLY A 248 -1.40 -8.83 5.86
N MET A 249 -2.48 -8.07 5.63
CA MET A 249 -3.66 -8.54 4.90
C MET A 249 -3.83 -7.81 3.58
N PRO A 250 -3.75 -8.52 2.44
CA PRO A 250 -3.95 -7.91 1.13
C PRO A 250 -5.38 -7.39 0.95
N LEU A 251 -5.49 -6.11 0.62
CA LEU A 251 -6.73 -5.44 0.21
C LEU A 251 -6.67 -5.19 -1.30
N ILE A 252 -7.60 -5.75 -2.04
CA ILE A 252 -7.63 -5.77 -3.49
C ILE A 252 -8.61 -4.71 -4.00
N TYR A 253 -8.14 -3.87 -4.91
CA TYR A 253 -8.96 -2.96 -5.69
C TYR A 253 -8.92 -3.36 -7.15
N HIS A 254 -10.09 -3.57 -7.72
CA HIS A 254 -10.29 -3.62 -9.17
C HIS A 254 -10.81 -2.24 -9.62
N LEU A 255 -10.08 -1.60 -10.51
CA LEU A 255 -10.36 -0.23 -10.94
C LEU A 255 -10.83 -0.21 -12.40
N ASP A 256 -11.74 0.71 -12.72
CA ASP A 256 -12.19 0.98 -14.10
C ASP A 256 -11.18 1.85 -14.87
N ASP A 257 -11.50 2.16 -16.14
CA ASP A 257 -10.67 3.01 -17.02
C ASP A 257 -10.43 4.43 -16.48
N SER A 258 -11.30 4.90 -15.56
CA SER A 258 -11.17 6.18 -14.87
C SER A 258 -10.42 6.06 -13.53
N LEU A 259 -9.87 4.87 -13.21
CA LEU A 259 -9.22 4.53 -11.94
C LEU A 259 -10.16 4.61 -10.73
N LYS A 260 -11.47 4.44 -10.96
CA LYS A 260 -12.44 4.35 -9.87
C LYS A 260 -12.62 2.88 -9.48
N PRO A 261 -12.79 2.60 -8.18
CA PRO A 261 -13.01 1.24 -7.72
C PRO A 261 -14.37 0.71 -8.21
N LEU A 262 -14.37 -0.53 -8.69
CA LEU A 262 -15.61 -1.24 -9.03
C LEU A 262 -16.41 -1.59 -7.76
N ILE A 263 -15.71 -1.82 -6.65
CA ILE A 263 -16.28 -2.05 -5.32
C ILE A 263 -15.63 -1.05 -4.36
N VAL A 264 -16.44 -0.15 -3.81
CA VAL A 264 -15.99 0.81 -2.78
C VAL A 264 -15.55 0.04 -1.54
N GLY A 265 -14.38 0.37 -1.00
CA GLY A 265 -13.75 -0.33 0.12
C GLY A 265 -12.84 -1.49 -0.30
N GLY A 266 -12.83 -1.87 -1.58
CA GLY A 266 -12.07 -3.01 -2.06
C GLY A 266 -12.51 -4.34 -1.42
N GLU A 267 -11.71 -5.38 -1.60
CA GLU A 267 -12.00 -6.73 -1.09
C GLU A 267 -10.77 -7.32 -0.42
N TYR A 268 -10.92 -7.79 0.82
CA TYR A 268 -9.88 -8.58 1.48
C TYR A 268 -9.97 -10.04 1.05
N LEU A 269 -8.83 -10.69 0.85
CA LEU A 269 -8.78 -12.13 0.52
C LEU A 269 -9.29 -13.03 1.66
N ASP A 270 -9.23 -12.53 2.90
CA ASP A 270 -9.86 -13.13 4.09
C ASP A 270 -10.67 -12.05 4.84
N PRO A 271 -11.93 -11.81 4.45
CA PRO A 271 -12.75 -10.75 5.04
C PRO A 271 -13.01 -10.91 6.53
N ALA A 272 -13.16 -12.16 7.00
CA ALA A 272 -13.45 -12.43 8.41
C ALA A 272 -12.24 -12.10 9.31
N ALA A 273 -11.06 -12.58 8.93
CA ALA A 273 -9.82 -12.27 9.63
C ALA A 273 -9.48 -10.77 9.53
N ALA A 274 -9.73 -10.13 8.38
CA ALA A 274 -9.50 -8.71 8.20
C ALA A 274 -10.37 -7.84 9.12
N LYS A 275 -11.64 -8.18 9.27
CA LYS A 275 -12.55 -7.50 10.19
C LYS A 275 -12.05 -7.58 11.64
N ALA A 276 -11.74 -8.79 12.13
CA ALA A 276 -11.23 -8.99 13.48
C ALA A 276 -9.92 -8.24 13.72
N ALA A 277 -9.00 -8.25 12.76
CA ALA A 277 -7.73 -7.54 12.85
C ALA A 277 -7.90 -6.01 12.81
N ALA A 278 -8.84 -5.48 12.01
CA ALA A 278 -9.15 -4.04 11.97
C ALA A 278 -9.75 -3.55 13.31
N GLU A 279 -10.61 -4.35 13.96
CA GLU A 279 -11.13 -4.08 15.30
C GLU A 279 -10.01 -4.05 16.36
N ALA A 280 -9.04 -4.97 16.28
CA ALA A 280 -7.86 -4.96 17.15
C ALA A 280 -7.03 -3.68 16.98
N VAL A 281 -6.84 -3.19 15.74
CA VAL A 281 -6.17 -1.90 15.47
C VAL A 281 -6.96 -0.73 16.05
N ALA A 282 -8.29 -0.74 15.97
CA ALA A 282 -9.14 0.31 16.53
C ALA A 282 -8.98 0.44 18.06
N ASN A 283 -8.81 -0.70 18.74
CA ASN A 283 -8.70 -0.79 20.20
C ASN A 283 -7.28 -0.56 20.74
N GLN A 284 -6.27 -0.36 19.89
CA GLN A 284 -4.92 -0.01 20.35
C GLN A 284 -4.93 1.32 21.14
N GLY A 285 -4.38 1.29 22.34
CA GLY A 285 -4.31 2.45 23.24
C GLY A 285 -5.44 2.52 24.27
N ARG A 286 -6.33 1.54 24.29
CA ARG A 286 -7.33 1.35 25.35
C ARG A 286 -6.87 0.29 26.36
#